data_1024045228480718f39e0b4f283a347a
#
_entry.id   1024045228480718f39e0b4f283a347a
#
_cell.length_a   1.000
_cell.length_b   1.000
_cell.length_c   1.000
_cell.angle_alpha   90.00
_cell.angle_beta   90.00
_cell.angle_gamma   90.00
#
_symmetry.space_group_name_H-M   'P 1'
#
loop_
_entity.id
_entity.type
_entity.pdbx_description
1 polymer ?
#
loop_
_entity_poly.entity_id
_entity_poly.type
_entity_poly.pdbx_seq_one_letter_code
_entity_poly.pdbx_strand_id
1 'polypeptide(L)'
;MRRRDLLKAAVVVPAALAAPADVPAHLWQNYDFGSGPSVSERLNQGPFDIDQDQGWQTVLYTTPSDRPLRNPGLGLVGYAWEESGPSLTARAGRETLAQHVEKISSLSFVDVLYIRCDWRNVQSRAGRLDLEPVWELALDAAQRKGLRVAFRVQLSNTSFQPEQVALPEFLRDRIPLVAIGDIPGKGSGKYREPRYDHPEFQKAFAELNDLLAARFEGNPLIEWMDLMQYGFWGEGHTSNFPSPFPDHLTAERTFVAMTARQLETWKKTALAVNTQPDISNVGNRAVIDMAVRAGAWLRSDSIIIEEPIQIEELANRPPWLAAILEDGYFRQYDVQKLKLDPAGINDLENYMLHVLDVKANYWSLWTEADNLARYNETYPRGFERLRANMGYRLRPSWVWQRKRYGTSELIVCISNRGVASVPGVLWLQIESPDQTFRMRGALDAGHPHGGGLRQASFLLPADYRGKVQLSAQLEVRLGVTKPVAWACEQPVHADGSITVELKGENDRGWRKGV
;
A
#
# COMPACT_ATOMS: atom_id res chain seq x y z
N MET A 1 0.43 37.99 9.80
CA MET A 1 -0.49 37.10 10.50
C MET A 1 -0.19 35.70 9.99
N ARG A 2 0.44 34.85 10.78
CA ARG A 2 0.91 33.53 10.32
C ARG A 2 -0.29 32.55 10.25
N ARG A 3 -0.39 31.76 9.18
CA ARG A 3 -1.47 30.76 8.97
C ARG A 3 -1.74 29.84 10.20
N ARG A 4 -0.76 29.65 11.08
CA ARG A 4 -0.91 28.94 12.36
C ARG A 4 -1.90 29.59 13.33
N ASP A 5 -2.15 30.89 13.22
CA ASP A 5 -3.03 31.61 14.12
C ASP A 5 -4.50 31.53 13.69
N LEU A 6 -4.76 31.23 12.42
CA LEU A 6 -6.10 31.02 11.89
C LEU A 6 -6.71 29.65 12.28
N LEU A 7 -5.88 28.62 12.41
CA LEU A 7 -6.34 27.30 12.86
C LEU A 7 -6.65 27.26 14.38
N LYS A 8 -6.06 28.18 15.16
CA LYS A 8 -6.40 28.31 16.60
C LYS A 8 -7.67 29.11 16.86
N ALA A 9 -8.18 29.83 15.87
CA ALA A 9 -9.39 30.67 16.03
C ALA A 9 -10.69 29.97 15.61
N ALA A 10 -10.61 28.77 15.02
CA ALA A 10 -11.79 28.08 14.47
C ALA A 10 -12.41 27.01 15.40
N VAL A 11 -11.92 26.83 16.61
CA VAL A 11 -12.51 25.89 17.58
C VAL A 11 -12.77 26.59 18.90
N VAL A 12 -13.64 27.59 18.87
CA VAL A 12 -14.44 27.98 20.04
C VAL A 12 -15.87 27.68 19.68
N VAL A 13 -16.25 26.41 19.79
CA VAL A 13 -17.64 26.03 19.93
C VAL A 13 -18.05 26.45 21.35
N PRO A 14 -19.08 27.29 21.51
CA PRO A 14 -19.53 27.64 22.84
C PRO A 14 -19.95 26.36 23.60
N ALA A 15 -19.38 26.13 24.75
CA ALA A 15 -19.73 25.05 25.66
C ALA A 15 -21.11 25.30 26.30
N ALA A 16 -22.16 25.38 25.52
CA ALA A 16 -23.53 25.55 26.02
C ALA A 16 -24.57 25.01 25.02
N LEU A 17 -24.33 23.85 24.48
CA LEU A 17 -25.38 22.94 24.07
C LEU A 17 -24.98 21.60 24.68
N ALA A 18 -25.51 21.34 25.87
CA ALA A 18 -25.62 19.97 26.33
C ALA A 18 -26.29 19.23 25.16
N ALA A 19 -25.51 18.43 24.45
CA ALA A 19 -26.08 17.49 23.50
C ALA A 19 -27.17 16.74 24.27
N PRO A 20 -28.38 16.64 23.75
CA PRO A 20 -29.37 15.77 24.38
C PRO A 20 -28.68 14.42 24.52
N ALA A 21 -28.86 13.78 25.68
CA ALA A 21 -28.29 12.48 26.02
C ALA A 21 -28.66 11.34 25.02
N ASP A 22 -29.39 11.67 24.00
CA ASP A 22 -29.88 10.86 22.92
C ASP A 22 -29.47 11.45 21.56
N VAL A 23 -28.19 11.67 21.28
CA VAL A 23 -27.70 11.52 19.92
C VAL A 23 -27.76 10.03 19.64
N PRO A 24 -28.72 9.61 18.88
CA PRO A 24 -29.10 8.23 18.92
C PRO A 24 -28.03 7.39 18.25
N ALA A 25 -27.59 6.36 18.95
CA ALA A 25 -27.09 5.13 18.32
C ALA A 25 -27.89 4.72 17.06
N HIS A 26 -29.08 5.26 16.87
CA HIS A 26 -30.00 5.00 15.75
C HIS A 26 -29.68 5.71 14.43
N LEU A 27 -28.79 6.65 14.32
CA LEU A 27 -28.32 7.05 12.99
C LEU A 27 -27.63 5.90 12.28
N TRP A 28 -27.02 4.98 13.05
CA TRP A 28 -26.48 3.74 12.52
C TRP A 28 -27.49 2.58 12.52
N GLN A 29 -28.47 2.60 13.43
CA GLN A 29 -29.51 1.57 13.55
C GLN A 29 -30.64 1.76 12.55
N ASN A 30 -30.85 2.96 12.03
CA ASN A 30 -31.87 3.23 11.01
C ASN A 30 -31.38 3.06 9.57
N TYR A 31 -30.11 2.76 9.36
CA TYR A 31 -29.69 2.13 8.12
C TYR A 31 -30.06 0.65 8.22
N ASP A 32 -31.31 0.37 7.95
CA ASP A 32 -31.77 -0.97 7.72
C ASP A 32 -31.16 -1.52 6.43
N PHE A 33 -29.92 -2.02 6.54
CA PHE A 33 -29.29 -2.76 5.47
C PHE A 33 -30.00 -4.10 5.22
N GLY A 34 -31.04 -4.43 5.99
CA GLY A 34 -31.74 -5.68 6.01
C GLY A 34 -33.08 -5.72 5.27
N SER A 35 -33.63 -4.57 4.84
CA SER A 35 -34.95 -4.52 4.17
C SER A 35 -34.92 -4.78 2.67
N GLY A 36 -33.75 -5.00 2.10
CA GLY A 36 -33.64 -5.49 0.73
C GLY A 36 -34.06 -6.95 0.59
N PRO A 37 -34.35 -7.45 -0.62
CA PRO A 37 -34.62 -8.86 -0.85
C PRO A 37 -33.54 -9.73 -0.21
N SER A 38 -33.93 -10.78 0.46
CA SER A 38 -33.01 -11.67 1.17
C SER A 38 -31.95 -12.21 0.22
N VAL A 39 -30.75 -12.49 0.75
CA VAL A 39 -29.68 -13.08 -0.07
C VAL A 39 -30.15 -14.37 -0.76
N SER A 40 -31.00 -15.16 -0.10
CA SER A 40 -31.58 -16.37 -0.67
C SER A 40 -32.50 -16.09 -1.87
N GLU A 41 -33.21 -14.99 -1.88
CA GLU A 41 -34.04 -14.59 -3.02
C GLU A 41 -33.15 -14.18 -4.21
N ARG A 42 -32.05 -13.47 -3.94
CA ARG A 42 -31.10 -13.09 -4.99
C ARG A 42 -30.32 -14.27 -5.57
N LEU A 43 -30.09 -15.34 -4.80
CA LEU A 43 -29.38 -16.52 -5.27
C LEU A 43 -30.10 -17.26 -6.43
N ASN A 44 -31.38 -17.08 -6.55
CA ASN A 44 -32.18 -17.71 -7.61
C ASN A 44 -32.39 -16.82 -8.84
N GLN A 45 -31.89 -15.58 -8.78
CA GLN A 45 -31.94 -14.66 -9.91
C GLN A 45 -30.72 -14.84 -10.79
N GLY A 46 -30.87 -14.67 -12.09
CA GLY A 46 -29.75 -14.58 -13.00
C GLY A 46 -28.93 -13.28 -12.77
N PRO A 47 -27.83 -13.09 -13.50
CA PRO A 47 -26.98 -11.90 -13.35
C PRO A 47 -27.67 -10.60 -13.81
N PHE A 48 -28.82 -10.70 -14.49
CA PHE A 48 -29.61 -9.59 -14.99
C PHE A 48 -31.07 -9.78 -14.61
N ASP A 49 -31.70 -8.71 -14.12
CA ASP A 49 -33.11 -8.78 -13.66
C ASP A 49 -34.11 -9.19 -14.76
N ILE A 50 -33.82 -8.81 -16.00
CA ILE A 50 -34.65 -9.12 -17.17
C ILE A 50 -34.41 -10.53 -17.73
N ASP A 51 -33.38 -11.23 -17.24
CA ASP A 51 -32.92 -12.51 -17.80
C ASP A 51 -33.31 -13.72 -16.92
N GLN A 52 -34.22 -13.54 -15.99
CA GLN A 52 -34.66 -14.62 -15.06
C GLN A 52 -35.08 -15.89 -15.79
N ASP A 53 -35.62 -15.76 -17.00
CA ASP A 53 -36.11 -16.88 -17.80
C ASP A 53 -35.06 -17.44 -18.79
N GLN A 54 -33.84 -16.87 -18.82
CA GLN A 54 -32.80 -17.27 -19.79
C GLN A 54 -31.93 -18.47 -19.36
N GLY A 55 -32.34 -19.20 -18.33
CA GLY A 55 -31.65 -20.42 -17.92
C GLY A 55 -30.38 -20.22 -17.09
N TRP A 56 -30.21 -19.06 -16.48
CA TRP A 56 -29.12 -18.82 -15.53
C TRP A 56 -29.35 -19.58 -14.22
N GLN A 57 -28.26 -20.15 -13.68
CA GLN A 57 -28.23 -20.84 -12.39
C GLN A 57 -27.02 -20.37 -11.58
N THR A 58 -27.21 -20.13 -10.29
CA THR A 58 -26.11 -19.89 -9.36
C THR A 58 -25.39 -21.21 -9.09
N VAL A 59 -24.09 -21.25 -9.41
CA VAL A 59 -23.21 -22.40 -9.17
C VAL A 59 -22.21 -22.16 -8.05
N LEU A 60 -21.97 -20.90 -7.68
CA LEU A 60 -21.22 -20.52 -6.50
C LEU A 60 -21.80 -19.21 -5.94
N TYR A 61 -21.95 -19.19 -4.63
CA TYR A 61 -22.13 -18.00 -3.82
C TYR A 61 -21.14 -18.04 -2.67
N THR A 62 -20.49 -16.91 -2.38
CA THR A 62 -19.55 -16.86 -1.29
C THR A 62 -19.99 -15.88 -0.20
N THR A 63 -19.78 -16.28 1.05
CA THR A 63 -19.94 -15.43 2.22
C THR A 63 -18.66 -14.64 2.44
N PRO A 64 -18.73 -13.31 2.69
CA PRO A 64 -17.54 -12.53 2.98
C PRO A 64 -16.86 -12.98 4.28
N SER A 65 -15.53 -12.88 4.31
CA SER A 65 -14.72 -13.17 5.50
C SER A 65 -13.86 -11.97 5.85
N ASP A 66 -13.76 -11.70 7.15
CA ASP A 66 -12.89 -10.64 7.69
C ASP A 66 -11.50 -11.17 8.12
N ARG A 67 -11.22 -12.45 7.81
CA ARG A 67 -9.89 -13.03 8.10
C ARG A 67 -8.76 -12.18 7.51
N PRO A 68 -7.63 -12.05 8.21
CA PRO A 68 -6.45 -11.37 7.68
C PRO A 68 -5.98 -12.01 6.37
N LEU A 69 -5.67 -11.18 5.38
CA LEU A 69 -5.12 -11.58 4.09
C LEU A 69 -3.82 -10.84 3.83
N ARG A 70 -2.83 -11.53 3.29
CA ARG A 70 -1.54 -10.97 2.87
C ARG A 70 -1.45 -10.88 1.34
N ASN A 71 -2.41 -10.23 0.74
CA ASN A 71 -2.42 -10.02 -0.70
C ASN A 71 -1.36 -8.99 -1.15
N PRO A 72 -0.84 -9.08 -2.37
CA PRO A 72 0.01 -8.04 -2.94
C PRO A 72 -0.76 -6.72 -3.03
N GLY A 73 -0.07 -5.60 -2.93
CA GLY A 73 -0.70 -4.29 -3.09
C GLY A 73 -1.52 -3.81 -1.87
N LEU A 74 -1.32 -4.38 -0.69
CA LEU A 74 -1.93 -3.92 0.58
C LEU A 74 -1.17 -4.44 1.80
N GLY A 75 -1.28 -3.76 2.93
CA GLY A 75 -0.79 -4.27 4.20
C GLY A 75 -0.33 -3.23 5.20
N LEU A 76 -0.03 -3.69 6.41
CA LEU A 76 0.62 -2.91 7.46
C LEU A 76 2.13 -3.09 7.37
N VAL A 77 2.86 -1.98 7.47
CA VAL A 77 4.30 -1.92 7.23
C VAL A 77 5.03 -1.66 8.55
N GLY A 78 5.96 -2.52 8.90
CA GLY A 78 6.82 -2.37 10.07
C GLY A 78 8.28 -2.09 9.69
N TYR A 79 8.95 -1.25 10.44
CA TYR A 79 10.32 -0.82 10.12
C TYR A 79 11.37 -1.80 10.65
N ALA A 80 12.08 -2.45 9.76
CA ALA A 80 13.25 -3.28 10.08
C ALA A 80 14.51 -2.43 10.25
N TRP A 81 14.58 -1.28 9.55
CA TRP A 81 15.67 -0.33 9.65
C TRP A 81 15.17 1.08 9.41
N GLU A 82 15.61 2.02 10.22
CA GLU A 82 15.27 3.42 10.13
C GLU A 82 16.51 4.28 9.89
N GLU A 83 16.44 5.14 8.88
CA GLU A 83 17.44 6.18 8.64
C GLU A 83 18.88 5.65 8.75
N SER A 84 19.65 6.16 9.68
CA SER A 84 21.06 5.84 9.87
C SER A 84 21.33 4.62 10.76
N GLY A 85 20.34 3.81 11.04
CA GLY A 85 20.56 2.64 11.89
C GLY A 85 19.31 1.84 12.21
N PRO A 86 19.47 0.80 13.03
CA PRO A 86 18.34 0.03 13.54
C PRO A 86 17.45 0.90 14.45
N SER A 87 16.32 0.35 14.88
CA SER A 87 15.38 1.02 15.78
C SER A 87 16.08 1.66 17.01
N LEU A 88 15.40 2.58 17.66
CA LEU A 88 15.91 3.22 18.88
C LEU A 88 16.29 2.20 19.95
N THR A 89 15.55 1.10 20.06
CA THR A 89 15.82 0.04 21.04
C THR A 89 17.12 -0.71 20.73
N ALA A 90 17.35 -1.07 19.47
CA ALA A 90 18.59 -1.72 19.05
C ALA A 90 19.77 -0.75 19.12
N ARG A 91 19.57 0.54 18.78
CA ARG A 91 20.58 1.60 18.96
C ARG A 91 20.99 1.79 20.42
N ALA A 92 20.07 1.62 21.35
CA ALA A 92 20.35 1.67 22.78
C ALA A 92 21.05 0.40 23.31
N GLY A 93 21.38 -0.57 22.44
CA GLY A 93 22.06 -1.81 22.79
C GLY A 93 21.19 -2.79 23.59
N ARG A 94 19.87 -2.61 23.59
CA ARG A 94 18.92 -3.48 24.30
C ARG A 94 18.57 -4.75 23.55
N GLU A 95 18.78 -4.77 22.26
CA GLU A 95 18.56 -5.92 21.37
C GLU A 95 19.54 -5.90 20.20
N THR A 96 19.81 -7.07 19.64
CA THR A 96 20.57 -7.18 18.39
C THR A 96 19.67 -6.87 17.20
N LEU A 97 20.28 -6.56 16.06
CA LEU A 97 19.55 -6.35 14.81
C LEU A 97 18.69 -7.56 14.43
N ALA A 98 19.22 -8.77 14.60
CA ALA A 98 18.47 -10.01 14.33
C ALA A 98 17.25 -10.14 15.26
N GLN A 99 17.41 -9.82 16.54
CA GLN A 99 16.29 -9.82 17.51
C GLN A 99 15.24 -8.79 17.12
N HIS A 100 15.64 -7.59 16.69
CA HIS A 100 14.71 -6.54 16.24
C HIS A 100 13.92 -7.00 15.02
N VAL A 101 14.60 -7.51 13.98
CA VAL A 101 13.93 -7.98 12.76
C VAL A 101 13.01 -9.17 13.07
N GLU A 102 13.43 -10.10 13.94
CA GLU A 102 12.58 -11.21 14.37
C GLU A 102 11.35 -10.71 15.12
N LYS A 103 11.50 -9.75 16.01
CA LYS A 103 10.41 -9.18 16.80
C LYS A 103 9.38 -8.49 15.90
N ILE A 104 9.79 -7.56 15.04
CA ILE A 104 8.88 -6.82 14.15
C ILE A 104 8.18 -7.76 13.15
N SER A 105 8.90 -8.72 12.59
CA SER A 105 8.35 -9.71 11.66
C SER A 105 7.42 -10.74 12.29
N SER A 106 7.45 -10.89 13.62
CA SER A 106 6.57 -11.80 14.38
C SER A 106 5.23 -11.17 14.76
N LEU A 107 5.07 -9.87 14.57
CA LEU A 107 3.78 -9.23 14.81
C LEU A 107 2.77 -9.72 13.76
N SER A 108 1.69 -10.34 14.21
CA SER A 108 0.71 -11.02 13.34
C SER A 108 0.03 -10.09 12.32
N PHE A 109 0.04 -8.80 12.59
CA PHE A 109 -0.58 -7.77 11.76
C PHE A 109 0.41 -7.06 10.82
N VAL A 110 1.71 -7.30 10.91
CA VAL A 110 2.70 -6.76 9.96
C VAL A 110 2.74 -7.64 8.71
N ASP A 111 2.68 -7.02 7.56
CA ASP A 111 2.64 -7.66 6.24
C ASP A 111 3.88 -7.35 5.40
N VAL A 112 4.51 -6.20 5.65
CA VAL A 112 5.68 -5.71 4.91
C VAL A 112 6.75 -5.23 5.89
N LEU A 113 7.99 -5.63 5.68
CA LEU A 113 9.16 -5.08 6.38
C LEU A 113 9.75 -3.95 5.56
N TYR A 114 9.99 -2.80 6.20
CA TYR A 114 10.52 -1.63 5.51
C TYR A 114 11.95 -1.33 5.94
N ILE A 115 12.82 -1.12 4.95
CA ILE A 115 14.23 -0.76 5.14
C ILE A 115 14.43 0.65 4.58
N ARG A 116 14.68 1.63 5.45
CA ARG A 116 15.00 3.00 5.09
C ARG A 116 16.41 3.33 5.58
N CYS A 117 17.38 3.31 4.68
CA CYS A 117 18.79 3.46 5.04
C CYS A 117 19.49 4.50 4.18
N ASP A 118 20.61 5.04 4.70
CA ASP A 118 21.46 5.99 3.98
C ASP A 118 22.23 5.29 2.85
N TRP A 119 22.56 6.04 1.79
CA TRP A 119 23.40 5.56 0.70
C TRP A 119 24.71 4.94 1.17
N ARG A 120 25.38 5.56 2.16
CA ARG A 120 26.62 5.05 2.77
C ARG A 120 26.49 3.65 3.40
N ASN A 121 25.27 3.24 3.76
CA ASN A 121 24.97 1.93 4.34
C ASN A 121 24.69 0.84 3.29
N VAL A 122 24.68 1.17 2.01
CA VAL A 122 24.45 0.22 0.91
C VAL A 122 25.59 0.16 -0.08
N GLN A 123 26.47 1.19 -0.11
CA GLN A 123 27.58 1.26 -1.05
C GLN A 123 28.81 1.90 -0.40
N SER A 124 29.83 1.11 -0.10
CA SER A 124 31.08 1.60 0.49
C SER A 124 32.12 2.04 -0.56
N ARG A 125 31.97 1.58 -1.81
CA ARG A 125 32.84 1.87 -2.95
C ARG A 125 32.10 1.82 -4.29
N ALA A 126 32.67 2.47 -5.30
CA ALA A 126 32.13 2.44 -6.65
C ALA A 126 32.00 1.00 -7.20
N GLY A 127 30.96 0.75 -7.98
CA GLY A 127 30.71 -0.50 -8.71
C GLY A 127 30.24 -1.67 -7.86
N ARG A 128 29.97 -1.49 -6.55
CA ARG A 128 29.57 -2.61 -5.68
C ARG A 128 28.63 -2.18 -4.57
N LEU A 129 27.58 -2.95 -4.35
CA LEU A 129 26.78 -2.86 -3.12
C LEU A 129 27.45 -3.61 -1.96
N ASP A 130 27.46 -2.96 -0.80
CA ASP A 130 27.86 -3.54 0.49
C ASP A 130 26.70 -3.31 1.46
N LEU A 131 25.70 -4.19 1.36
CA LEU A 131 24.46 -4.06 2.10
C LEU A 131 24.65 -4.40 3.58
N GLU A 132 24.04 -3.60 4.43
CA GLU A 132 23.97 -3.90 5.87
C GLU A 132 23.26 -5.24 6.13
N PRO A 133 23.59 -5.97 7.22
CA PRO A 133 23.00 -7.28 7.52
C PRO A 133 21.47 -7.29 7.58
N VAL A 134 20.82 -6.14 7.82
CA VAL A 134 19.36 -6.02 7.87
C VAL A 134 18.70 -6.49 6.59
N TRP A 135 19.33 -6.31 5.43
CA TRP A 135 18.76 -6.70 4.14
C TRP A 135 18.55 -8.21 4.06
N GLU A 136 19.57 -9.01 4.41
CA GLU A 136 19.45 -10.45 4.39
C GLU A 136 18.52 -10.95 5.52
N LEU A 137 18.59 -10.35 6.71
CA LEU A 137 17.69 -10.68 7.81
C LEU A 137 16.22 -10.41 7.46
N ALA A 138 15.93 -9.28 6.84
CA ALA A 138 14.55 -8.92 6.45
C ALA A 138 14.04 -9.82 5.32
N LEU A 139 14.85 -10.12 4.30
CA LEU A 139 14.48 -11.02 3.21
C LEU A 139 14.23 -12.45 3.71
N ASP A 140 15.11 -12.96 4.59
CA ASP A 140 14.93 -14.27 5.21
C ASP A 140 13.66 -14.33 6.08
N ALA A 141 13.45 -13.33 6.94
CA ALA A 141 12.23 -13.24 7.73
C ALA A 141 10.97 -13.16 6.86
N ALA A 142 11.02 -12.36 5.78
CA ALA A 142 9.91 -12.24 4.83
C ALA A 142 9.60 -13.59 4.17
N GLN A 143 10.63 -14.30 3.70
CA GLN A 143 10.46 -15.62 3.09
C GLN A 143 9.88 -16.65 4.07
N ARG A 144 10.43 -16.74 5.28
CA ARG A 144 9.98 -17.70 6.29
C ARG A 144 8.55 -17.45 6.78
N LYS A 145 8.14 -16.17 6.87
CA LYS A 145 6.87 -15.77 7.49
C LYS A 145 5.80 -15.33 6.47
N GLY A 146 6.10 -15.44 5.17
CA GLY A 146 5.18 -15.00 4.11
C GLY A 146 4.92 -13.50 4.12
N LEU A 147 5.95 -12.71 4.49
CA LEU A 147 5.93 -11.25 4.43
C LEU A 147 6.57 -10.78 3.13
N ARG A 148 6.60 -9.47 2.93
CA ARG A 148 7.24 -8.79 1.81
C ARG A 148 8.22 -7.75 2.35
N VAL A 149 9.07 -7.22 1.50
CA VAL A 149 10.04 -6.19 1.85
C VAL A 149 9.83 -4.98 0.95
N ALA A 150 9.87 -3.80 1.50
CA ALA A 150 9.95 -2.56 0.76
C ALA A 150 11.14 -1.74 1.27
N PHE A 151 11.63 -0.81 0.46
CA PHE A 151 12.80 -0.06 0.87
C PHE A 151 12.91 1.32 0.24
N ARG A 152 13.72 2.16 0.88
CA ARG A 152 14.20 3.46 0.41
C ARG A 152 15.69 3.60 0.72
N VAL A 153 16.46 4.09 -0.23
CA VAL A 153 17.81 4.55 0.01
C VAL A 153 17.81 6.07 0.05
N GLN A 154 18.24 6.63 1.17
CA GLN A 154 18.29 8.08 1.39
C GLN A 154 19.57 8.66 0.83
N LEU A 155 19.44 9.73 0.09
CA LEU A 155 20.56 10.44 -0.53
C LEU A 155 21.03 11.62 0.34
N SER A 156 20.18 12.06 1.23
CA SER A 156 20.36 13.17 2.13
C SER A 156 20.71 12.72 3.55
N ASN A 157 21.10 13.68 4.34
CA ASN A 157 21.39 13.48 5.75
C ASN A 157 20.15 13.15 6.57
N THR A 158 20.35 12.48 7.68
CA THR A 158 19.29 12.20 8.64
C THR A 158 19.33 13.19 9.79
N SER A 159 18.19 13.36 10.43
CA SER A 159 18.05 14.29 11.55
C SER A 159 18.79 13.89 12.83
N PHE A 160 19.30 12.65 12.91
CA PHE A 160 19.91 12.14 14.15
C PHE A 160 21.41 12.40 14.27
N GLN A 161 22.10 12.58 13.15
CA GLN A 161 23.53 12.80 13.12
C GLN A 161 23.87 13.85 12.05
N PRO A 162 23.73 15.14 12.37
CA PRO A 162 23.84 16.23 11.40
C PRO A 162 25.21 16.32 10.71
N GLU A 163 26.24 15.79 11.33
CA GLU A 163 27.58 15.77 10.75
C GLU A 163 27.84 14.61 9.79
N GLN A 164 26.93 13.62 9.78
CA GLN A 164 27.05 12.45 8.92
C GLN A 164 26.14 12.59 7.70
N VAL A 165 26.72 12.98 6.60
CA VAL A 165 26.04 13.01 5.31
C VAL A 165 25.74 11.58 4.87
N ALA A 166 24.58 11.34 4.26
CA ALA A 166 24.20 10.02 3.73
C ALA A 166 25.12 9.55 2.59
N LEU A 167 25.85 10.48 1.99
CA LEU A 167 26.78 10.23 0.90
C LEU A 167 27.91 9.28 1.32
N PRO A 168 28.25 8.25 0.52
CA PRO A 168 29.38 7.36 0.78
C PRO A 168 30.72 8.09 0.87
N GLU A 169 31.64 7.56 1.67
CA GLU A 169 32.97 8.15 1.92
C GLU A 169 33.73 8.42 0.61
N PHE A 170 33.71 7.48 -0.33
CA PHE A 170 34.45 7.61 -1.60
C PHE A 170 33.95 8.73 -2.52
N LEU A 171 32.81 9.36 -2.20
CA LEU A 171 32.23 10.48 -2.95
C LEU A 171 32.42 11.83 -2.26
N ARG A 172 32.78 11.87 -0.96
CA ARG A 172 32.78 13.10 -0.14
C ARG A 172 33.73 14.18 -0.64
N ASP A 173 34.91 13.77 -1.11
CA ASP A 173 35.89 14.72 -1.65
C ASP A 173 35.65 15.09 -3.13
N ARG A 174 34.71 14.41 -3.77
CA ARG A 174 34.42 14.58 -5.20
C ARG A 174 33.14 15.40 -5.46
N ILE A 175 32.28 15.49 -4.46
CA ILE A 175 30.99 16.16 -4.58
C ILE A 175 30.94 17.28 -3.54
N PRO A 176 30.73 18.53 -3.98
CA PRO A 176 30.60 19.65 -3.06
C PRO A 176 29.43 19.45 -2.08
N LEU A 177 29.68 19.80 -0.82
CA LEU A 177 28.66 19.80 0.23
C LEU A 177 28.28 21.25 0.56
N VAL A 178 26.97 21.51 0.57
CA VAL A 178 26.41 22.83 0.90
C VAL A 178 25.91 22.81 2.35
N ALA A 179 26.32 23.80 3.13
CA ALA A 179 25.78 24.01 4.48
C ALA A 179 24.33 24.51 4.37
N ILE A 180 23.40 23.84 5.02
CA ILE A 180 21.98 24.18 5.01
C ILE A 180 21.45 24.62 6.39
N GLY A 181 22.35 24.73 7.38
CA GLY A 181 21.98 25.24 8.71
C GLY A 181 21.26 24.25 9.60
N ASP A 182 20.35 24.76 10.40
CA ASP A 182 19.58 23.98 11.37
C ASP A 182 18.30 23.42 10.78
N ILE A 183 17.94 22.21 11.22
CA ILE A 183 16.59 21.68 10.98
C ILE A 183 15.66 22.20 12.07
N PRO A 184 14.52 22.81 11.75
CA PRO A 184 13.55 23.28 12.74
C PRO A 184 13.16 22.20 13.75
N GLY A 185 13.34 22.50 15.03
CA GLY A 185 13.07 21.56 16.12
C GLY A 185 14.18 20.56 16.46
N LYS A 186 15.28 20.52 15.69
CA LYS A 186 16.39 19.57 15.90
C LYS A 186 17.78 20.25 15.85
N GLY A 187 17.80 21.55 15.87
CA GLY A 187 18.91 22.43 15.52
C GLY A 187 20.30 22.07 16.03
N SER A 188 21.27 22.10 15.11
CA SER A 188 22.68 22.03 15.44
C SER A 188 23.58 22.91 14.55
N GLY A 189 23.05 23.63 13.55
CA GLY A 189 23.79 24.46 12.60
C GLY A 189 24.75 23.72 11.67
N LYS A 190 24.76 22.40 11.66
CA LYS A 190 25.82 21.60 11.04
C LYS A 190 25.37 20.75 9.85
N TYR A 191 24.11 20.84 9.46
CA TYR A 191 23.61 20.03 8.37
C TYR A 191 24.20 20.45 7.02
N ARG A 192 24.56 19.47 6.22
CA ARG A 192 25.11 19.65 4.89
C ARG A 192 24.41 18.71 3.92
N GLU A 193 24.11 19.24 2.74
CA GLU A 193 23.56 18.49 1.64
C GLU A 193 24.54 18.42 0.48
N PRO A 194 24.59 17.31 -0.27
CA PRO A 194 25.39 17.26 -1.48
C PRO A 194 24.81 18.16 -2.56
N ARG A 195 25.65 18.62 -3.47
CA ARG A 195 25.23 19.24 -4.72
C ARG A 195 24.69 18.16 -5.65
N TYR A 196 23.41 17.91 -5.58
CA TYR A 196 22.71 16.88 -6.35
C TYR A 196 22.82 17.07 -7.87
N ASP A 197 22.91 18.32 -8.34
CA ASP A 197 23.12 18.68 -9.74
C ASP A 197 24.56 18.49 -10.22
N HIS A 198 25.50 18.18 -9.31
CA HIS A 198 26.89 17.97 -9.69
C HIS A 198 27.05 16.73 -10.57
N PRO A 199 27.81 16.78 -11.69
CA PRO A 199 27.96 15.66 -12.62
C PRO A 199 28.44 14.35 -11.97
N GLU A 200 29.36 14.44 -11.00
CA GLU A 200 29.83 13.25 -10.26
C GLU A 200 28.73 12.66 -9.37
N PHE A 201 27.86 13.51 -8.78
CA PHE A 201 26.72 13.00 -8.04
C PHE A 201 25.75 12.25 -8.97
N GLN A 202 25.38 12.86 -10.10
CA GLN A 202 24.46 12.25 -11.06
C GLN A 202 24.99 10.92 -11.62
N LYS A 203 26.30 10.86 -11.90
CA LYS A 203 26.95 9.62 -12.35
C LYS A 203 26.92 8.54 -11.27
N ALA A 204 27.27 8.88 -10.03
CA ALA A 204 27.28 7.94 -8.91
C ALA A 204 25.84 7.49 -8.54
N PHE A 205 24.88 8.40 -8.60
CA PHE A 205 23.47 8.08 -8.41
C PHE A 205 22.95 7.08 -9.46
N ALA A 206 23.28 7.30 -10.73
CA ALA A 206 22.90 6.35 -11.78
C ALA A 206 23.51 4.96 -11.53
N GLU A 207 24.79 4.91 -11.11
CA GLU A 207 25.45 3.64 -10.74
C GLU A 207 24.73 2.96 -9.56
N LEU A 208 24.43 3.70 -8.47
CA LEU A 208 23.69 3.18 -7.33
C LEU A 208 22.35 2.59 -7.75
N ASN A 209 21.58 3.34 -8.56
CA ASN A 209 20.29 2.90 -9.07
C ASN A 209 20.39 1.59 -9.87
N ASP A 210 21.39 1.50 -10.75
CA ASP A 210 21.60 0.30 -11.57
C ASP A 210 22.05 -0.90 -10.72
N LEU A 211 22.90 -0.70 -9.73
CA LEU A 211 23.33 -1.74 -8.79
C LEU A 211 22.16 -2.27 -7.94
N LEU A 212 21.32 -1.37 -7.42
CA LEU A 212 20.13 -1.76 -6.67
C LEU A 212 19.15 -2.53 -7.55
N ALA A 213 18.93 -2.08 -8.77
CA ALA A 213 18.08 -2.78 -9.72
C ALA A 213 18.64 -4.15 -10.09
N ALA A 214 19.93 -4.27 -10.36
CA ALA A 214 20.57 -5.56 -10.62
C ALA A 214 20.38 -6.57 -9.48
N ARG A 215 20.25 -6.10 -8.24
CA ARG A 215 20.07 -6.94 -7.05
C ARG A 215 18.60 -7.29 -6.77
N PHE A 216 17.68 -6.32 -6.96
CA PHE A 216 16.33 -6.40 -6.43
C PHE A 216 15.21 -6.38 -7.48
N GLU A 217 15.50 -5.93 -8.73
CA GLU A 217 14.48 -5.82 -9.76
C GLU A 217 13.84 -7.19 -10.07
N GLY A 218 12.53 -7.26 -9.91
CA GLY A 218 11.78 -8.49 -10.14
C GLY A 218 11.94 -9.55 -9.05
N ASN A 219 12.58 -9.26 -7.92
CA ASN A 219 12.59 -10.16 -6.77
C ASN A 219 11.17 -10.27 -6.19
N PRO A 220 10.56 -11.47 -6.10
CA PRO A 220 9.18 -11.64 -5.66
C PRO A 220 8.91 -11.20 -4.22
N LEU A 221 9.94 -11.15 -3.37
CA LEU A 221 9.83 -10.65 -2.00
C LEU A 221 9.79 -9.12 -1.94
N ILE A 222 10.28 -8.41 -2.96
CA ILE A 222 10.23 -6.96 -2.98
C ILE A 222 8.82 -6.51 -3.41
N GLU A 223 8.17 -5.74 -2.55
CA GLU A 223 6.85 -5.20 -2.81
C GLU A 223 6.92 -3.89 -3.58
N TRP A 224 7.73 -2.94 -3.09
CA TRP A 224 8.03 -1.71 -3.79
C TRP A 224 9.38 -1.12 -3.34
N MET A 225 9.90 -0.19 -4.15
CA MET A 225 10.96 0.72 -3.80
C MET A 225 10.40 2.15 -3.81
N ASP A 226 10.65 2.92 -2.76
CA ASP A 226 10.41 4.35 -2.81
C ASP A 226 11.46 5.01 -3.69
N LEU A 227 11.04 5.90 -4.58
CA LEU A 227 11.95 6.68 -5.40
C LEU A 227 12.96 7.40 -4.52
N MET A 228 14.23 7.25 -4.84
CA MET A 228 15.31 7.96 -4.18
C MET A 228 15.24 9.43 -4.58
N GLN A 229 14.84 10.27 -3.64
CA GLN A 229 14.68 11.70 -3.83
C GLN A 229 15.76 12.46 -3.07
N TYR A 230 16.00 13.70 -3.44
CA TYR A 230 16.86 14.59 -2.67
C TYR A 230 16.11 15.14 -1.45
N GLY A 231 16.86 15.82 -0.56
CA GLY A 231 16.31 16.39 0.65
C GLY A 231 16.24 15.40 1.81
N PHE A 232 15.82 15.91 2.95
CA PHE A 232 15.78 15.12 4.18
C PHE A 232 14.91 13.89 4.04
N TRP A 233 15.35 12.82 4.63
CA TRP A 233 14.71 11.50 4.61
C TRP A 233 14.48 10.88 3.22
N GLY A 234 14.99 11.55 2.16
CA GLY A 234 14.74 11.14 0.79
C GLY A 234 13.30 11.39 0.31
N GLU A 235 12.67 12.41 0.85
CA GLU A 235 11.25 12.74 0.62
C GLU A 235 11.05 14.03 -0.17
N GLY A 236 12.14 14.68 -0.58
CA GLY A 236 12.09 15.93 -1.32
C GLY A 236 11.91 17.18 -0.44
N HIS A 237 12.09 17.05 0.86
CA HIS A 237 11.98 18.16 1.81
C HIS A 237 13.12 19.18 1.65
N THR A 238 12.82 20.32 1.06
CA THR A 238 13.76 21.46 0.96
C THR A 238 13.13 22.80 1.37
N SER A 239 11.81 22.87 1.54
CA SER A 239 11.11 24.13 1.79
C SER A 239 11.47 24.79 3.12
N ASN A 240 11.84 23.98 4.10
CA ASN A 240 12.18 24.46 5.45
C ASN A 240 13.66 24.78 5.63
N PHE A 241 14.48 24.61 4.59
CA PHE A 241 15.93 24.73 4.64
C PHE A 241 16.47 25.53 3.45
N PRO A 242 17.65 26.14 3.57
CA PRO A 242 18.36 26.65 2.41
C PRO A 242 18.55 25.54 1.37
N SER A 243 18.14 25.81 0.15
CA SER A 243 18.27 24.86 -0.95
C SER A 243 19.75 24.58 -1.24
N PRO A 244 20.16 23.32 -1.43
CA PRO A 244 21.51 23.00 -1.89
C PRO A 244 21.74 23.33 -3.37
N PHE A 245 20.70 23.75 -4.09
CA PHE A 245 20.77 24.09 -5.51
C PHE A 245 21.04 25.59 -5.72
N PRO A 246 21.68 25.98 -6.85
CA PRO A 246 21.91 27.37 -7.16
C PRO A 246 20.62 28.15 -7.47
N ASP A 247 19.61 27.46 -7.99
CA ASP A 247 18.30 28.02 -8.33
C ASP A 247 17.23 26.93 -8.46
N HIS A 248 15.95 27.34 -8.49
CA HIS A 248 14.81 26.44 -8.57
C HIS A 248 14.76 25.63 -9.87
N LEU A 249 15.18 26.20 -10.99
CA LEU A 249 15.18 25.53 -12.28
C LEU A 249 16.18 24.38 -12.32
N THR A 250 17.36 24.58 -11.71
CA THR A 250 18.36 23.53 -11.55
C THR A 250 17.85 22.43 -10.63
N ALA A 251 17.18 22.77 -9.53
CA ALA A 251 16.54 21.80 -8.64
C ALA A 251 15.52 20.94 -9.38
N GLU A 252 14.59 21.57 -10.10
CA GLU A 252 13.55 20.90 -10.87
C GLU A 252 14.14 19.96 -11.92
N ARG A 253 15.06 20.45 -12.75
CA ARG A 253 15.71 19.64 -13.79
C ARG A 253 16.43 18.43 -13.21
N THR A 254 17.14 18.62 -12.11
CA THR A 254 17.87 17.56 -11.44
C THR A 254 16.92 16.49 -10.92
N PHE A 255 15.85 16.91 -10.25
CA PHE A 255 14.92 15.99 -9.65
C PHE A 255 14.10 15.22 -10.70
N VAL A 256 13.67 15.90 -11.76
CA VAL A 256 13.02 15.26 -12.91
C VAL A 256 13.93 14.24 -13.57
N ALA A 257 15.20 14.58 -13.80
CA ALA A 257 16.17 13.66 -14.40
C ALA A 257 16.44 12.42 -13.52
N MET A 258 16.60 12.60 -12.20
CA MET A 258 16.78 11.50 -11.26
C MET A 258 15.55 10.57 -11.22
N THR A 259 14.36 11.14 -11.24
CA THR A 259 13.11 10.37 -11.26
C THR A 259 12.96 9.61 -12.57
N ALA A 260 13.18 10.27 -13.72
CA ALA A 260 13.13 9.62 -15.04
C ALA A 260 14.07 8.43 -15.10
N ARG A 261 15.32 8.57 -14.63
CA ARG A 261 16.30 7.48 -14.59
C ARG A 261 15.80 6.28 -13.81
N GLN A 262 15.19 6.48 -12.64
CA GLN A 262 14.65 5.38 -11.85
C GLN A 262 13.47 4.71 -12.55
N LEU A 263 12.55 5.49 -13.11
CA LEU A 263 11.40 4.98 -13.88
C LEU A 263 11.83 4.18 -15.13
N GLU A 264 12.96 4.54 -15.73
CA GLU A 264 13.56 3.80 -16.87
C GLU A 264 14.19 2.48 -16.43
N THR A 265 14.78 2.43 -15.26
CA THR A 265 15.50 1.25 -14.76
C THR A 265 14.57 0.20 -14.18
N TRP A 266 13.62 0.62 -13.34
CA TRP A 266 12.73 -0.29 -12.61
C TRP A 266 11.43 -0.55 -13.39
N LYS A 267 11.33 -1.75 -13.98
CA LYS A 267 10.17 -2.14 -14.82
C LYS A 267 9.26 -3.17 -14.18
N LYS A 268 9.80 -4.03 -13.30
CA LYS A 268 9.08 -5.14 -12.68
C LYS A 268 8.70 -4.88 -11.22
N THR A 269 9.52 -4.13 -10.50
CA THR A 269 9.25 -3.74 -9.11
C THR A 269 8.37 -2.50 -9.10
N ALA A 270 7.35 -2.47 -8.24
CA ALA A 270 6.55 -1.27 -8.05
C ALA A 270 7.43 -0.16 -7.46
N LEU A 271 7.17 1.07 -7.88
CA LEU A 271 7.83 2.26 -7.34
C LEU A 271 6.81 3.11 -6.60
N ALA A 272 7.24 3.84 -5.58
CA ALA A 272 6.41 4.82 -4.89
C ALA A 272 7.07 6.19 -4.91
N VAL A 273 6.28 7.24 -5.13
CA VAL A 273 6.72 8.64 -5.11
C VAL A 273 6.09 9.34 -3.91
N ASN A 274 6.90 10.13 -3.20
CA ASN A 274 6.39 10.96 -2.13
C ASN A 274 5.58 12.13 -2.71
N THR A 275 4.45 12.44 -2.08
CA THR A 275 3.53 13.50 -2.51
C THR A 275 3.78 14.85 -1.83
N GLN A 276 4.82 14.97 -1.01
CA GLN A 276 5.17 16.22 -0.34
C GLN A 276 5.43 17.35 -1.36
N PRO A 277 4.74 18.49 -1.28
CA PRO A 277 4.84 19.58 -2.26
C PRO A 277 6.04 20.50 -2.00
N ASP A 278 7.08 20.01 -1.39
CA ASP A 278 8.07 20.79 -0.66
C ASP A 278 9.21 21.35 -1.52
N ILE A 279 9.39 20.81 -2.70
CA ILE A 279 10.64 20.94 -3.44
C ILE A 279 10.82 22.31 -4.11
N SER A 280 9.89 22.85 -4.52
CA SER A 280 9.52 24.12 -5.09
C SER A 280 8.12 23.90 -5.63
N ASN A 281 7.32 24.90 -5.66
CA ASN A 281 5.93 24.77 -6.14
C ASN A 281 5.81 24.26 -7.60
N VAL A 282 6.93 24.08 -8.29
CA VAL A 282 6.98 23.70 -9.72
C VAL A 282 7.52 22.29 -9.92
N GLY A 283 8.65 21.93 -9.32
CA GLY A 283 9.33 20.66 -9.63
C GLY A 283 8.59 19.42 -9.14
N ASN A 284 7.95 19.51 -8.01
CA ASN A 284 7.26 18.37 -7.40
C ASN A 284 6.09 17.88 -8.25
N ARG A 285 5.29 18.79 -8.78
CA ARG A 285 4.16 18.42 -9.65
C ARG A 285 4.61 17.68 -10.90
N ALA A 286 5.68 18.15 -11.55
CA ALA A 286 6.22 17.49 -12.75
C ALA A 286 6.69 16.06 -12.45
N VAL A 287 7.30 15.86 -11.28
CA VAL A 287 7.76 14.54 -10.82
C VAL A 287 6.58 13.62 -10.50
N ILE A 288 5.59 14.09 -9.76
CA ILE A 288 4.39 13.30 -9.43
C ILE A 288 3.66 12.92 -10.71
N ASP A 289 3.41 13.86 -11.61
CA ASP A 289 2.76 13.60 -12.90
C ASP A 289 3.52 12.56 -13.73
N MET A 290 4.84 12.64 -13.76
CA MET A 290 5.69 11.67 -14.45
C MET A 290 5.60 10.28 -13.80
N ALA A 291 5.72 10.22 -12.48
CA ALA A 291 5.67 8.99 -11.71
C ALA A 291 4.30 8.30 -11.85
N VAL A 292 3.20 9.05 -11.73
CA VAL A 292 1.83 8.56 -11.88
C VAL A 292 1.60 7.98 -13.29
N ARG A 293 2.03 8.68 -14.33
CA ARG A 293 1.94 8.18 -15.72
C ARG A 293 2.75 6.90 -15.94
N ALA A 294 3.85 6.74 -15.21
CA ALA A 294 4.65 5.51 -15.23
C ALA A 294 4.10 4.40 -14.32
N GLY A 295 3.00 4.63 -13.61
CA GLY A 295 2.37 3.67 -12.72
C GLY A 295 3.03 3.54 -11.35
N ALA A 296 3.78 4.55 -10.90
CA ALA A 296 4.30 4.60 -9.54
C ALA A 296 3.17 4.88 -8.55
N TRP A 297 3.25 4.25 -7.39
CA TRP A 297 2.33 4.45 -6.28
C TRP A 297 2.57 5.79 -5.60
N LEU A 298 1.59 6.26 -4.84
CA LEU A 298 1.71 7.50 -4.09
C LEU A 298 2.01 7.20 -2.62
N ARG A 299 2.95 7.93 -2.05
CA ARG A 299 3.29 7.88 -0.63
C ARG A 299 3.10 9.25 -0.01
N SER A 300 2.36 9.30 1.08
CA SER A 300 2.29 10.46 1.94
C SER A 300 3.22 10.28 3.14
N ASP A 301 3.86 11.35 3.54
CA ASP A 301 4.59 11.44 4.79
C ASP A 301 3.63 11.87 5.92
N SER A 302 3.81 11.35 7.10
CA SER A 302 3.18 11.78 8.37
C SER A 302 1.69 12.20 8.29
N ILE A 303 0.80 11.25 8.30
CA ILE A 303 -0.64 11.38 7.98
C ILE A 303 -1.42 12.51 8.67
N ILE A 304 -0.91 13.15 9.71
CA ILE A 304 -1.61 14.22 10.42
C ILE A 304 -1.04 15.60 10.13
N ILE A 305 0.13 15.66 9.56
CA ILE A 305 0.73 16.93 9.12
C ILE A 305 0.56 17.17 7.63
N GLU A 306 -0.13 16.27 6.96
CA GLU A 306 -0.43 16.40 5.53
C GLU A 306 -1.20 17.67 5.22
N GLU A 307 -0.81 18.32 4.15
CA GLU A 307 -1.61 19.42 3.59
C GLU A 307 -2.91 18.86 2.96
N PRO A 308 -4.03 19.59 3.05
CA PRO A 308 -5.31 19.13 2.49
C PRO A 308 -5.24 18.69 1.03
N ILE A 309 -4.39 19.34 0.23
CA ILE A 309 -4.21 18.98 -1.18
C ILE A 309 -3.56 17.60 -1.35
N GLN A 310 -2.65 17.22 -0.47
CA GLN A 310 -2.02 15.89 -0.49
C GLN A 310 -3.05 14.79 -0.18
N ILE A 311 -3.90 15.04 0.81
CA ILE A 311 -5.00 14.14 1.18
C ILE A 311 -5.95 13.97 0.00
N GLU A 312 -6.30 15.06 -0.67
CA GLU A 312 -7.17 15.04 -1.84
C GLU A 312 -6.54 14.27 -3.01
N GLU A 313 -5.28 14.49 -3.31
CA GLU A 313 -4.55 13.75 -4.35
C GLU A 313 -4.50 12.24 -4.05
N LEU A 314 -4.24 11.86 -2.80
CA LEU A 314 -4.24 10.47 -2.39
C LEU A 314 -5.62 9.83 -2.51
N ALA A 315 -6.66 10.50 -2.03
CA ALA A 315 -8.03 9.98 -2.04
C ALA A 315 -8.60 9.85 -3.46
N ASN A 316 -8.21 10.76 -4.36
CA ASN A 316 -8.70 10.85 -5.75
C ASN A 316 -7.69 10.33 -6.79
N ARG A 317 -6.64 9.65 -6.35
CA ARG A 317 -5.65 9.07 -7.25
C ARG A 317 -6.27 8.16 -8.31
N PRO A 318 -5.58 7.93 -9.43
CA PRO A 318 -5.98 6.90 -10.38
C PRO A 318 -6.22 5.55 -9.68
N PRO A 319 -7.30 4.84 -9.97
CA PRO A 319 -7.71 3.66 -9.19
C PRO A 319 -6.71 2.49 -9.23
N TRP A 320 -5.85 2.45 -10.25
CA TRP A 320 -4.82 1.42 -10.39
C TRP A 320 -3.53 1.70 -9.60
N LEU A 321 -3.47 2.80 -8.83
CA LEU A 321 -2.34 3.14 -7.98
C LEU A 321 -2.63 2.85 -6.51
N ALA A 322 -1.65 2.25 -5.82
CA ALA A 322 -1.72 2.15 -4.37
C ALA A 322 -1.40 3.50 -3.71
N ALA A 323 -1.98 3.73 -2.53
CA ALA A 323 -1.57 4.77 -1.61
C ALA A 323 -0.92 4.16 -0.37
N ILE A 324 0.22 4.72 0.01
CA ILE A 324 0.99 4.36 1.20
C ILE A 324 0.96 5.56 2.13
N LEU A 325 0.37 5.41 3.31
CA LEU A 325 0.39 6.44 4.34
C LEU A 325 1.47 6.14 5.35
N GLU A 326 2.32 7.11 5.66
CA GLU A 326 3.29 7.01 6.74
C GLU A 326 2.74 7.63 8.02
N ASP A 327 3.01 6.98 9.14
CA ASP A 327 2.69 7.49 10.45
C ASP A 327 3.94 8.07 11.10
N GLY A 328 3.93 9.37 11.35
CA GLY A 328 5.03 10.07 12.01
C GLY A 328 4.81 10.33 13.51
N TYR A 329 3.62 10.08 14.02
CA TYR A 329 3.24 10.51 15.36
C TYR A 329 3.25 9.42 16.44
N PHE A 330 3.25 8.14 16.08
CA PHE A 330 3.22 7.03 17.05
C PHE A 330 4.35 7.07 18.07
N ARG A 331 5.47 7.71 17.76
CA ARG A 331 6.58 7.89 18.71
C ARG A 331 6.26 8.87 19.83
N GLN A 332 5.32 9.77 19.63
CA GLN A 332 4.99 10.83 20.57
C GLN A 332 3.85 10.44 21.50
N TYR A 333 3.11 9.39 21.19
CA TYR A 333 1.99 8.96 22.00
C TYR A 333 2.40 7.84 22.95
N ASP A 334 2.49 8.19 24.22
CA ASP A 334 2.37 7.21 25.28
C ASP A 334 0.91 6.72 25.28
N VAL A 335 0.71 5.44 25.02
CA VAL A 335 -0.63 4.81 24.98
C VAL A 335 -1.45 5.14 26.24
N GLN A 336 -0.78 5.35 27.38
CA GLN A 336 -1.43 5.72 28.64
C GLN A 336 -1.92 7.18 28.66
N LYS A 337 -1.47 7.99 27.72
CA LYS A 337 -1.83 9.43 27.62
C LYS A 337 -2.74 9.74 26.44
N LEU A 338 -3.15 8.73 25.67
CA LEU A 338 -4.10 8.93 24.58
C LEU A 338 -5.40 9.51 25.16
N LYS A 339 -5.72 10.72 24.74
CA LYS A 339 -6.97 11.38 25.12
C LYS A 339 -8.09 10.81 24.25
N LEU A 340 -9.20 10.50 24.88
CA LEU A 340 -10.44 10.28 24.18
C LEU A 340 -10.98 11.64 23.72
N ASP A 341 -11.45 11.72 22.48
CA ASP A 341 -12.23 12.86 22.05
C ASP A 341 -13.63 12.85 22.74
N PRO A 342 -14.43 13.91 22.57
CA PRO A 342 -15.79 13.95 23.16
C PRO A 342 -16.72 12.84 22.68
N ALA A 343 -16.44 12.21 21.54
CA ALA A 343 -17.18 11.07 21.02
C ALA A 343 -16.69 9.72 21.58
N GLY A 344 -15.64 9.74 22.41
CA GLY A 344 -15.03 8.54 22.98
C GLY A 344 -14.06 7.81 22.05
N ILE A 345 -13.70 8.45 20.94
CA ILE A 345 -12.71 7.95 19.98
C ILE A 345 -11.33 8.47 20.40
N ASN A 346 -10.34 7.60 20.47
CA ASN A 346 -8.98 8.02 20.79
C ASN A 346 -8.21 8.41 19.49
N ASP A 347 -7.09 9.09 19.69
CA ASP A 347 -6.29 9.58 18.55
C ASP A 347 -5.85 8.45 17.62
N LEU A 348 -5.49 7.27 18.14
CA LEU A 348 -5.10 6.13 17.33
C LEU A 348 -6.24 5.60 16.45
N GLU A 349 -7.46 5.55 16.98
CA GLU A 349 -8.64 5.18 16.20
C GLU A 349 -8.95 6.22 15.13
N ASN A 350 -8.75 7.51 15.42
CA ASN A 350 -8.87 8.58 14.43
C ASN A 350 -7.87 8.38 13.28
N TYR A 351 -6.64 7.99 13.57
CA TYR A 351 -5.65 7.67 12.52
C TYR A 351 -6.08 6.47 11.67
N MET A 352 -6.58 5.43 12.31
CA MET A 352 -7.09 4.27 11.59
C MET A 352 -8.27 4.63 10.69
N LEU A 353 -9.18 5.51 11.16
CA LEU A 353 -10.29 6.00 10.35
C LEU A 353 -9.79 6.84 9.17
N HIS A 354 -8.83 7.73 9.41
CA HIS A 354 -8.22 8.54 8.34
C HIS A 354 -7.56 7.66 7.26
N VAL A 355 -6.85 6.62 7.66
CA VAL A 355 -6.28 5.63 6.71
C VAL A 355 -7.37 5.00 5.83
N LEU A 356 -8.53 4.70 6.41
CA LEU A 356 -9.66 4.14 5.67
C LEU A 356 -10.33 5.20 4.77
N ASP A 357 -10.49 6.43 5.24
CA ASP A 357 -11.12 7.52 4.49
C ASP A 357 -10.30 7.93 3.25
N VAL A 358 -8.98 7.92 3.36
CA VAL A 358 -8.05 8.13 2.22
C VAL A 358 -8.01 6.92 1.28
N LYS A 359 -8.70 5.84 1.63
CA LYS A 359 -8.71 4.59 0.85
C LYS A 359 -7.30 4.02 0.66
N ALA A 360 -6.52 4.01 1.73
CA ALA A 360 -5.13 3.56 1.68
C ALA A 360 -5.01 2.06 1.36
N ASN A 361 -3.95 1.72 0.66
CA ASN A 361 -3.52 0.34 0.46
C ASN A 361 -2.56 -0.10 1.58
N TYR A 362 -1.72 0.80 2.04
CA TYR A 362 -0.73 0.53 3.07
C TYR A 362 -0.76 1.60 4.16
N TRP A 363 -0.50 1.14 5.38
CA TRP A 363 -0.18 2.03 6.48
C TRP A 363 1.20 1.67 7.03
N SER A 364 2.14 2.63 6.90
CA SER A 364 3.53 2.49 7.28
C SER A 364 3.72 2.95 8.72
N LEU A 365 3.92 2.00 9.62
CA LEU A 365 3.93 2.19 11.07
C LEU A 365 5.35 2.53 11.54
N TRP A 366 5.67 3.82 11.51
CA TRP A 366 7.00 4.32 11.89
C TRP A 366 7.19 4.33 13.40
N THR A 367 7.24 3.15 14.01
CA THR A 367 7.52 2.98 15.44
C THR A 367 8.14 1.61 15.72
N GLU A 368 8.54 1.39 16.96
CA GLU A 368 9.18 0.15 17.39
C GLU A 368 8.18 -0.98 17.60
N ALA A 369 8.65 -2.22 17.45
CA ALA A 369 7.84 -3.42 17.58
C ALA A 369 7.12 -3.51 18.93
N ASP A 370 7.76 -3.09 20.04
CA ASP A 370 7.15 -3.12 21.37
C ASP A 370 5.99 -2.12 21.50
N ASN A 371 6.10 -0.96 20.85
CA ASN A 371 5.00 0.00 20.79
C ASN A 371 3.84 -0.53 19.96
N LEU A 372 4.13 -1.13 18.80
CA LEU A 372 3.11 -1.74 17.96
C LEU A 372 2.38 -2.87 18.67
N ALA A 373 3.11 -3.73 19.39
CA ALA A 373 2.52 -4.79 20.20
C ALA A 373 1.56 -4.21 21.25
N ARG A 374 1.99 -3.18 21.99
CA ARG A 374 1.15 -2.50 22.98
C ARG A 374 -0.08 -1.84 22.38
N TYR A 375 0.03 -1.22 21.22
CA TYR A 375 -1.13 -0.64 20.52
C TYR A 375 -2.14 -1.72 20.16
N ASN A 376 -1.68 -2.83 19.61
CA ASN A 376 -2.56 -3.94 19.29
C ASN A 376 -3.19 -4.59 20.53
N GLU A 377 -2.45 -4.69 21.63
CA GLU A 377 -2.99 -5.17 22.92
C GLU A 377 -4.03 -4.22 23.51
N THR A 378 -3.82 -2.91 23.38
CA THR A 378 -4.74 -1.89 23.89
C THR A 378 -5.97 -1.72 22.99
N TYR A 379 -5.81 -1.81 21.67
CA TYR A 379 -6.86 -1.58 20.68
C TYR A 379 -7.01 -2.73 19.69
N PRO A 380 -7.19 -3.97 20.13
CA PRO A 380 -7.22 -5.13 19.21
C PRO A 380 -8.32 -5.02 18.16
N ARG A 381 -9.51 -4.51 18.55
CA ARG A 381 -10.64 -4.31 17.62
C ARG A 381 -10.35 -3.24 16.57
N GLY A 382 -9.59 -2.21 16.91
CA GLY A 382 -9.17 -1.18 15.96
C GLY A 382 -8.30 -1.78 14.85
N PHE A 383 -7.29 -2.57 15.22
CA PHE A 383 -6.43 -3.26 14.24
C PHE A 383 -7.19 -4.32 13.43
N GLU A 384 -8.07 -5.10 14.05
CA GLU A 384 -8.94 -6.05 13.35
C GLU A 384 -9.82 -5.34 12.32
N ARG A 385 -10.49 -4.25 12.72
CA ARG A 385 -11.33 -3.44 11.82
C ARG A 385 -10.53 -2.81 10.70
N LEU A 386 -9.36 -2.26 11.00
CA LEU A 386 -8.46 -1.71 9.99
C LEU A 386 -8.09 -2.76 8.95
N ARG A 387 -7.61 -3.92 9.38
CA ARG A 387 -7.21 -5.04 8.49
C ARG A 387 -8.38 -5.65 7.73
N ALA A 388 -9.57 -5.59 8.29
CA ALA A 388 -10.79 -6.06 7.62
C ALA A 388 -11.29 -5.11 6.51
N ASN A 389 -10.80 -3.86 6.45
CA ASN A 389 -11.31 -2.85 5.52
C ASN A 389 -10.23 -2.18 4.67
N MET A 390 -8.99 -2.06 5.15
CA MET A 390 -7.89 -1.40 4.42
C MET A 390 -7.52 -2.16 3.14
N GLY A 391 -7.09 -1.39 2.13
CA GLY A 391 -6.74 -1.96 0.84
C GLY A 391 -7.96 -2.51 0.10
N TYR A 392 -7.77 -3.57 -0.67
CA TYR A 392 -8.82 -4.28 -1.37
C TYR A 392 -9.10 -5.65 -0.74
N ARG A 393 -10.36 -6.11 -0.79
CA ARG A 393 -10.79 -7.41 -0.26
C ARG A 393 -11.73 -8.08 -1.25
N LEU A 394 -11.17 -8.93 -2.09
CA LEU A 394 -11.87 -9.53 -3.22
C LEU A 394 -12.48 -10.87 -2.86
N ARG A 395 -13.66 -11.14 -3.38
CA ARG A 395 -14.28 -12.46 -3.37
C ARG A 395 -15.08 -12.69 -4.63
N PRO A 396 -15.17 -13.93 -5.14
CA PRO A 396 -16.13 -14.28 -6.18
C PRO A 396 -17.51 -14.34 -5.54
N SER A 397 -18.22 -13.21 -5.48
CA SER A 397 -19.49 -13.09 -4.74
C SER A 397 -20.56 -14.00 -5.31
N TRP A 398 -20.65 -14.07 -6.62
CA TRP A 398 -21.52 -14.99 -7.33
C TRP A 398 -20.83 -15.53 -8.57
N VAL A 399 -21.12 -16.79 -8.90
CA VAL A 399 -20.83 -17.37 -10.21
C VAL A 399 -22.13 -17.96 -10.74
N TRP A 400 -22.55 -17.49 -11.90
CA TRP A 400 -23.71 -18.01 -12.62
C TRP A 400 -23.25 -18.81 -13.80
N GLN A 401 -24.00 -19.88 -14.07
CA GLN A 401 -23.83 -20.72 -15.24
C GLN A 401 -25.09 -20.67 -16.09
N ARG A 402 -24.90 -20.61 -17.39
CA ARG A 402 -25.96 -20.84 -18.37
C ARG A 402 -25.47 -21.82 -19.42
N LYS A 403 -26.33 -22.77 -19.81
CA LYS A 403 -26.06 -23.61 -20.96
C LYS A 403 -26.89 -23.14 -22.14
N ARG A 404 -26.22 -22.85 -23.24
CA ARG A 404 -26.89 -22.41 -24.47
C ARG A 404 -26.15 -23.01 -25.67
N TYR A 405 -26.93 -23.64 -26.58
CA TYR A 405 -26.40 -24.25 -27.82
C TYR A 405 -25.24 -25.24 -27.60
N GLY A 406 -25.32 -26.05 -26.55
CA GLY A 406 -24.29 -27.05 -26.24
C GLY A 406 -23.06 -26.48 -25.47
N THR A 407 -23.00 -25.17 -25.26
CA THR A 407 -21.89 -24.52 -24.59
C THR A 407 -22.30 -24.01 -23.21
N SER A 408 -21.44 -24.13 -22.22
CA SER A 408 -21.62 -23.53 -20.91
C SER A 408 -20.92 -22.16 -20.83
N GLU A 409 -21.71 -21.16 -20.47
CA GLU A 409 -21.20 -19.80 -20.15
C GLU A 409 -21.18 -19.61 -18.64
N LEU A 410 -20.08 -19.08 -18.13
CA LEU A 410 -19.97 -18.66 -16.73
C LEU A 410 -19.84 -17.14 -16.66
N ILE A 411 -20.61 -16.52 -15.78
CA ILE A 411 -20.38 -15.14 -15.35
C ILE A 411 -19.87 -15.17 -13.93
N VAL A 412 -18.66 -14.64 -13.74
CA VAL A 412 -18.00 -14.52 -12.44
C VAL A 412 -18.11 -13.08 -11.98
N CYS A 413 -18.84 -12.85 -10.89
CA CYS A 413 -18.97 -11.56 -10.26
C CYS A 413 -17.95 -11.45 -9.12
N ILE A 414 -17.04 -10.51 -9.21
CA ILE A 414 -16.04 -10.20 -8.18
C ILE A 414 -16.47 -8.94 -7.44
N SER A 415 -16.68 -9.04 -6.14
CA SER A 415 -16.90 -7.88 -5.28
C SER A 415 -15.65 -7.55 -4.46
N ASN A 416 -15.47 -6.25 -4.22
CA ASN A 416 -14.41 -5.70 -3.38
C ASN A 416 -15.04 -5.02 -2.15
N ARG A 417 -14.80 -5.57 -0.96
CA ARG A 417 -15.29 -5.00 0.30
C ARG A 417 -14.28 -4.08 0.98
N GLY A 418 -13.05 -4.04 0.48
CA GLY A 418 -12.05 -3.10 0.99
C GLY A 418 -12.34 -1.66 0.56
N VAL A 419 -11.70 -0.69 1.22
CA VAL A 419 -11.88 0.73 0.92
C VAL A 419 -11.13 1.17 -0.34
N ALA A 420 -10.03 0.50 -0.68
CA ALA A 420 -9.22 0.84 -1.84
C ALA A 420 -9.62 0.04 -3.09
N SER A 421 -9.31 0.61 -4.24
CA SER A 421 -9.34 -0.09 -5.52
C SER A 421 -8.21 -1.12 -5.64
N VAL A 422 -8.29 -2.00 -6.61
CA VAL A 422 -7.24 -2.97 -6.92
C VAL A 422 -6.05 -2.23 -7.56
N PRO A 423 -4.83 -2.26 -6.98
CA PRO A 423 -3.72 -1.46 -7.49
C PRO A 423 -3.01 -2.15 -8.67
N GLY A 424 -3.68 -2.23 -9.80
CA GLY A 424 -3.20 -2.88 -11.03
C GLY A 424 -4.31 -3.51 -11.83
N VAL A 425 -3.99 -4.54 -12.60
CA VAL A 425 -4.92 -5.33 -13.41
C VAL A 425 -5.21 -6.65 -12.69
N LEU A 426 -6.48 -6.92 -12.42
CA LEU A 426 -6.91 -8.19 -11.85
C LEU A 426 -7.18 -9.19 -12.98
N TRP A 427 -6.42 -10.28 -13.00
CA TRP A 427 -6.63 -11.41 -13.87
C TRP A 427 -7.44 -12.49 -13.15
N LEU A 428 -8.53 -12.90 -13.73
CA LEU A 428 -9.29 -14.09 -13.31
C LEU A 428 -8.87 -15.27 -14.17
N GLN A 429 -8.71 -16.42 -13.56
CA GLN A 429 -8.36 -17.65 -14.24
C GLN A 429 -9.36 -18.75 -13.88
N ILE A 430 -9.87 -19.43 -14.89
CA ILE A 430 -10.65 -20.65 -14.75
C ILE A 430 -9.87 -21.79 -15.38
N GLU A 431 -9.74 -22.88 -14.65
CA GLU A 431 -8.97 -24.04 -15.06
C GLU A 431 -9.74 -25.33 -14.70
N SER A 432 -9.67 -26.33 -15.54
CA SER A 432 -10.16 -27.68 -15.20
C SER A 432 -9.19 -28.35 -14.20
N PRO A 433 -9.68 -29.16 -13.24
CA PRO A 433 -8.81 -29.86 -12.29
C PRO A 433 -7.74 -30.75 -12.94
N ASP A 434 -8.04 -31.31 -14.11
CA ASP A 434 -7.14 -32.14 -14.92
C ASP A 434 -6.28 -31.33 -15.89
N GLN A 435 -6.35 -29.98 -15.82
CA GLN A 435 -5.62 -29.05 -16.66
C GLN A 435 -5.84 -29.19 -18.18
N THR A 436 -6.94 -29.79 -18.60
CA THR A 436 -7.30 -29.94 -20.02
C THR A 436 -7.61 -28.60 -20.69
N PHE A 437 -8.02 -27.61 -19.90
CA PHE A 437 -8.13 -26.22 -20.36
C PHE A 437 -7.81 -25.22 -19.26
N ARG A 438 -7.36 -24.05 -19.70
CA ARG A 438 -7.16 -22.86 -18.86
C ARG A 438 -7.61 -21.63 -19.62
N MET A 439 -8.38 -20.79 -18.96
CA MET A 439 -8.89 -19.55 -19.53
C MET A 439 -8.56 -18.39 -18.59
N ARG A 440 -8.23 -17.25 -19.15
CA ARG A 440 -7.95 -16.04 -18.37
C ARG A 440 -8.76 -14.87 -18.91
N GLY A 441 -9.23 -14.02 -18.03
CA GLY A 441 -9.88 -12.76 -18.34
C GLY A 441 -9.33 -11.66 -17.45
N ALA A 442 -8.99 -10.50 -18.03
CA ALA A 442 -8.57 -9.32 -17.29
C ALA A 442 -9.79 -8.45 -16.97
N LEU A 443 -9.78 -7.87 -15.78
CA LEU A 443 -10.65 -6.74 -15.46
C LEU A 443 -9.89 -5.44 -15.73
N ASP A 444 -10.65 -4.36 -15.97
CA ASP A 444 -10.05 -3.04 -16.16
C ASP A 444 -9.14 -2.67 -14.98
N ALA A 445 -8.04 -1.99 -15.27
CA ALA A 445 -7.08 -1.57 -14.26
C ALA A 445 -7.75 -0.73 -13.15
N GLY A 446 -7.46 -1.08 -11.90
CA GLY A 446 -8.08 -0.43 -10.74
C GLY A 446 -9.47 -0.96 -10.37
N HIS A 447 -9.95 -2.01 -11.01
CA HIS A 447 -11.30 -2.54 -10.74
C HIS A 447 -11.26 -3.97 -10.16
N PRO A 448 -12.26 -4.33 -9.33
CA PRO A 448 -13.33 -3.47 -8.82
C PRO A 448 -12.81 -2.41 -7.83
N HIS A 449 -13.44 -1.23 -7.87
CA HIS A 449 -13.18 -0.19 -6.87
C HIS A 449 -13.56 -0.66 -5.46
N GLY A 450 -13.10 0.08 -4.44
CA GLY A 450 -13.54 -0.13 -3.06
C GLY A 450 -15.06 -0.05 -2.95
N GLY A 451 -15.67 -1.07 -2.34
CA GLY A 451 -17.12 -1.20 -2.25
C GLY A 451 -17.82 -1.58 -3.56
N GLY A 452 -17.09 -1.77 -4.65
CA GLY A 452 -17.63 -2.05 -5.98
C GLY A 452 -17.62 -3.53 -6.38
N LEU A 453 -18.15 -3.80 -7.55
CA LEU A 453 -18.12 -5.11 -8.18
C LEU A 453 -17.83 -5.03 -9.68
N ARG A 454 -17.31 -6.12 -10.24
CA ARG A 454 -17.11 -6.32 -11.68
C ARG A 454 -17.44 -7.75 -12.06
N GLN A 455 -17.79 -7.95 -13.33
CA GLN A 455 -18.11 -9.25 -13.90
C GLN A 455 -17.14 -9.59 -15.02
N ALA A 456 -16.81 -10.89 -15.11
CA ALA A 456 -16.11 -11.45 -16.26
C ALA A 456 -16.88 -12.66 -16.77
N SER A 457 -16.94 -12.81 -18.10
CA SER A 457 -17.60 -13.93 -18.76
C SER A 457 -16.59 -14.91 -19.33
N PHE A 458 -16.86 -16.20 -19.20
CA PHE A 458 -16.05 -17.29 -19.74
C PHE A 458 -16.95 -18.26 -20.50
N LEU A 459 -16.56 -18.58 -21.70
CA LEU A 459 -17.22 -19.58 -22.51
C LEU A 459 -16.44 -20.89 -22.42
N LEU A 460 -16.96 -21.85 -21.66
CA LEU A 460 -16.29 -23.12 -21.42
C LEU A 460 -16.26 -23.97 -22.69
N PRO A 461 -15.31 -24.92 -22.81
CA PRO A 461 -15.31 -25.90 -23.92
C PRO A 461 -16.66 -26.62 -24.02
N ALA A 462 -17.07 -26.93 -25.25
CA ALA A 462 -18.31 -27.63 -25.50
C ALA A 462 -18.33 -28.96 -24.71
N ASP A 463 -19.46 -29.27 -24.15
CA ASP A 463 -19.73 -30.48 -23.37
C ASP A 463 -18.89 -30.67 -22.10
N TYR A 464 -18.09 -29.64 -21.67
CA TYR A 464 -17.41 -29.74 -20.39
C TYR A 464 -18.39 -29.83 -19.22
N ARG A 465 -18.12 -30.79 -18.36
CA ARG A 465 -18.94 -31.12 -17.17
C ARG A 465 -18.03 -31.23 -15.94
N GLY A 466 -18.57 -31.00 -14.78
CA GLY A 466 -17.86 -31.24 -13.52
C GLY A 466 -17.41 -29.94 -12.82
N LYS A 467 -16.16 -29.87 -12.41
CA LYS A 467 -15.67 -28.80 -11.57
C LYS A 467 -14.67 -27.94 -12.31
N VAL A 468 -14.62 -26.66 -11.98
CA VAL A 468 -13.54 -25.76 -12.40
C VAL A 468 -12.93 -25.11 -11.16
N GLN A 469 -11.64 -24.77 -11.27
CA GLN A 469 -10.92 -23.99 -10.30
C GLN A 469 -10.91 -22.54 -10.74
N LEU A 470 -11.37 -21.64 -9.86
CA LEU A 470 -11.37 -20.19 -10.07
C LEU A 470 -10.30 -19.57 -9.19
N SER A 471 -9.33 -18.89 -9.78
CA SER A 471 -8.28 -18.15 -9.09
C SER A 471 -8.15 -16.73 -9.60
N ALA A 472 -7.42 -15.89 -8.86
CA ALA A 472 -7.10 -14.52 -9.26
C ALA A 472 -5.63 -14.23 -9.11
N GLN A 473 -5.12 -13.34 -9.96
CA GLN A 473 -3.77 -12.81 -9.91
C GLN A 473 -3.81 -11.30 -10.12
N LEU A 474 -3.02 -10.59 -9.35
CA LEU A 474 -2.83 -9.15 -9.51
C LEU A 474 -1.55 -8.89 -10.33
N GLU A 475 -1.70 -8.19 -11.44
CA GLU A 475 -0.61 -7.64 -12.22
C GLU A 475 -0.38 -6.20 -11.80
N VAL A 476 0.65 -6.00 -10.96
CA VAL A 476 1.04 -4.69 -10.42
C VAL A 476 1.91 -3.91 -11.43
N ARG A 477 2.75 -4.62 -12.13
CA ARG A 477 3.60 -4.12 -13.22
C ARG A 477 3.47 -5.03 -14.42
N LEU A 478 3.60 -4.48 -15.61
CA LEU A 478 3.41 -5.24 -16.84
C LEU A 478 4.23 -6.54 -16.85
N GLY A 479 3.54 -7.65 -16.98
CA GLY A 479 4.13 -8.99 -17.00
C GLY A 479 4.50 -9.56 -15.63
N VAL A 480 4.23 -8.85 -14.52
CA VAL A 480 4.50 -9.31 -13.15
C VAL A 480 3.20 -9.58 -12.41
N THR A 481 2.82 -10.83 -12.34
CA THR A 481 1.60 -11.27 -11.64
C THR A 481 1.92 -11.92 -10.31
N LYS A 482 1.09 -11.62 -9.30
CA LYS A 482 1.15 -12.23 -7.95
C LYS A 482 -0.22 -12.82 -7.61
N PRO A 483 -0.29 -13.98 -6.94
CA PRO A 483 -1.58 -14.60 -6.57
C PRO A 483 -2.34 -13.72 -5.58
N VAL A 484 -3.68 -13.78 -5.67
CA VAL A 484 -4.60 -13.08 -4.77
C VAL A 484 -5.46 -14.09 -4.03
N ALA A 485 -5.42 -14.04 -2.70
CA ALA A 485 -6.30 -14.85 -1.85
C ALA A 485 -7.69 -14.21 -1.73
N TRP A 486 -8.71 -15.07 -1.71
CA TRP A 486 -10.11 -14.63 -1.61
C TRP A 486 -10.53 -14.31 -0.17
N ALA A 487 -11.25 -13.21 0.01
CA ALA A 487 -11.85 -12.78 1.27
C ALA A 487 -13.23 -13.41 1.46
N CYS A 488 -13.30 -14.74 1.52
CA CYS A 488 -14.56 -15.50 1.70
C CYS A 488 -14.40 -16.62 2.73
N GLU A 489 -15.54 -17.07 3.27
CA GLU A 489 -15.63 -18.17 4.24
C GLU A 489 -15.49 -19.55 3.59
N GLN A 490 -15.77 -19.64 2.29
CA GLN A 490 -15.68 -20.90 1.55
C GLN A 490 -14.24 -21.40 1.52
N PRO A 491 -14.03 -22.73 1.46
CA PRO A 491 -12.72 -23.32 1.36
C PRO A 491 -11.95 -22.82 0.14
N VAL A 492 -10.73 -22.34 0.38
CA VAL A 492 -9.78 -21.92 -0.64
C VAL A 492 -8.61 -22.90 -0.63
N HIS A 493 -8.21 -23.37 -1.81
CA HIS A 493 -7.07 -24.28 -1.95
C HIS A 493 -5.75 -23.57 -1.66
N ALA A 494 -4.68 -24.35 -1.47
CA ALA A 494 -3.34 -23.81 -1.15
C ALA A 494 -2.80 -22.89 -2.26
N ASP A 495 -3.22 -23.07 -3.50
CA ASP A 495 -2.88 -22.22 -4.67
C ASP A 495 -3.72 -20.95 -4.78
N GLY A 496 -4.63 -20.71 -3.81
CA GLY A 496 -5.53 -19.57 -3.82
C GLY A 496 -6.79 -19.75 -4.66
N SER A 497 -7.01 -20.91 -5.27
CA SER A 497 -8.20 -21.18 -6.06
C SER A 497 -9.41 -21.60 -5.20
N ILE A 498 -10.61 -21.43 -5.76
CA ILE A 498 -11.86 -21.93 -5.20
C ILE A 498 -12.55 -22.83 -6.23
N THR A 499 -13.14 -23.93 -5.76
CA THR A 499 -13.84 -24.85 -6.64
C THR A 499 -15.25 -24.34 -6.98
N VAL A 500 -15.60 -24.35 -8.24
CA VAL A 500 -16.93 -24.09 -8.76
C VAL A 500 -17.47 -25.40 -9.36
N GLU A 501 -18.57 -25.90 -8.80
CA GLU A 501 -19.25 -27.12 -9.31
C GLU A 501 -20.29 -26.74 -10.34
N LEU A 502 -20.08 -27.20 -11.57
CA LEU A 502 -21.00 -26.95 -12.67
C LEU A 502 -22.23 -27.87 -12.56
N LYS A 503 -23.40 -27.35 -12.86
CA LYS A 503 -24.64 -28.08 -12.86
C LYS A 503 -24.90 -28.72 -14.22
N GLY A 504 -25.40 -29.95 -14.20
CA GLY A 504 -25.86 -30.64 -15.40
C GLY A 504 -27.25 -30.17 -15.85
N GLU A 505 -27.67 -30.60 -17.03
CA GLU A 505 -29.01 -30.27 -17.58
C GLU A 505 -30.17 -30.81 -16.75
N ASN A 506 -29.90 -31.87 -16.00
CA ASN A 506 -30.91 -32.55 -15.19
C ASN A 506 -30.94 -32.12 -13.73
N ASP A 507 -30.09 -31.15 -13.37
CA ASP A 507 -30.05 -30.65 -12.00
C ASP A 507 -31.31 -29.86 -11.67
N ARG A 508 -31.79 -29.97 -10.43
CA ARG A 508 -32.95 -29.20 -9.98
C ARG A 508 -32.70 -27.71 -10.18
N GLY A 509 -33.66 -27.06 -10.82
CA GLY A 509 -33.54 -25.62 -11.13
C GLY A 509 -32.96 -25.32 -12.50
N TRP A 510 -32.52 -26.33 -13.25
CA TRP A 510 -32.14 -26.13 -14.64
C TRP A 510 -33.39 -25.86 -15.49
N ARG A 511 -33.53 -24.68 -16.03
CA ARG A 511 -34.56 -24.39 -17.04
C ARG A 511 -33.91 -24.51 -18.41
N LYS A 512 -34.53 -25.27 -19.30
CA LYS A 512 -34.12 -25.32 -20.70
C LYS A 512 -34.24 -23.90 -21.25
N GLY A 513 -33.12 -23.31 -21.65
CA GLY A 513 -33.14 -22.05 -22.38
C GLY A 513 -34.00 -22.21 -23.64
N VAL A 514 -34.86 -21.27 -23.87
CA VAL A 514 -35.70 -21.20 -25.09
C VAL A 514 -34.83 -20.78 -26.26
#